data_7ca87f71e195437a94c3f5ac789e1091
#
_entry.id   7ca87f71e195437a94c3f5ac789e1091
#
_cell.length_a   1.000
_cell.length_b   1.000
_cell.length_c   1.000
_cell.angle_alpha   90.00
_cell.angle_beta   90.00
_cell.angle_gamma   90.00
#
_symmetry.space_group_name_H-M   'P 1'
#
loop_
_entity.id
_entity.type
_entity.pdbx_description
1 polymer ?
#
loop_
_entity_poly.entity_id
_entity_poly.type
_entity_poly.pdbx_seq_one_letter_code
_entity_poly.pdbx_strand_id
1 'polypeptide(L)'
;MNYKKSKYFLTSGKKKIKYFFLNKKSQITVVFFHGFMSDMIGAKPTAIQKFCRKSNLSFLKFEYSGHGRSTGKFIKGNISKWSSEAKQLIKAKIKKQKNLIFVGSSMGSWIALNLFSFFKKQIKGFIGIGSAPEFLEELMWKKFNNKIKKTILTKKIYNLDHGEHVYPITKQLIFDGRKNKVLKKKINLKIPIVLLHGSKDEVVPLKFSRKIFKIFKNS
;
A
#
# COMPACT_ATOMS: atom_id res chain seq x y z
N MET A 1 5.68 -22.43 -15.93
CA MET A 1 4.85 -21.19 -15.94
C MET A 1 5.71 -20.02 -16.39
N ASN A 2 5.54 -19.55 -17.64
CA ASN A 2 6.33 -18.42 -18.15
C ASN A 2 5.94 -17.13 -17.42
N TYR A 3 6.68 -16.78 -16.38
CA TYR A 3 6.64 -15.43 -15.79
C TYR A 3 7.21 -14.48 -16.84
N LYS A 4 6.36 -13.83 -17.64
CA LYS A 4 6.81 -12.70 -18.46
C LYS A 4 7.62 -11.78 -17.57
N LYS A 5 8.88 -11.51 -17.94
CA LYS A 5 9.91 -10.79 -17.17
C LYS A 5 9.31 -9.58 -16.46
N SER A 6 9.46 -9.53 -15.13
CA SER A 6 9.21 -8.30 -14.36
C SER A 6 10.06 -7.18 -14.95
N LYS A 7 9.46 -5.99 -15.05
CA LYS A 7 10.11 -4.80 -15.61
C LYS A 7 10.45 -3.83 -14.49
N TYR A 8 11.29 -2.87 -14.80
CA TYR A 8 11.59 -1.76 -13.91
C TYR A 8 11.02 -0.47 -14.49
N PHE A 9 10.49 0.37 -13.60
CA PHE A 9 10.05 1.72 -13.89
C PHE A 9 10.97 2.70 -13.15
N LEU A 10 11.53 3.68 -13.86
CA LEU A 10 12.37 4.71 -13.28
C LEU A 10 11.47 5.86 -12.79
N THR A 11 11.48 6.12 -11.49
CA THR A 11 10.74 7.24 -10.89
C THR A 11 11.49 8.56 -11.09
N SER A 12 10.82 9.69 -10.90
CA SER A 12 11.44 11.02 -10.89
C SER A 12 12.57 11.14 -9.84
N GLY A 13 12.47 10.39 -8.73
CA GLY A 13 13.51 10.28 -7.71
C GLY A 13 14.63 9.29 -8.06
N LYS A 14 14.80 8.93 -9.33
CA LYS A 14 15.84 8.02 -9.86
C LYS A 14 15.84 6.63 -9.17
N LYS A 15 14.67 6.14 -8.71
CA LYS A 15 14.54 4.77 -8.17
C LYS A 15 13.96 3.85 -9.23
N LYS A 16 14.55 2.66 -9.37
CA LYS A 16 14.03 1.59 -10.23
C LYS A 16 13.02 0.77 -9.44
N ILE A 17 11.73 0.96 -9.73
CA ILE A 17 10.61 0.25 -9.12
C ILE A 17 10.32 -1.00 -9.95
N LYS A 18 10.45 -2.17 -9.31
CA LYS A 18 10.10 -3.43 -9.94
C LYS A 18 8.59 -3.56 -10.02
N TYR A 19 8.07 -3.93 -11.20
CA TYR A 19 6.65 -4.11 -11.41
C TYR A 19 6.35 -5.26 -12.37
N PHE A 20 5.12 -5.75 -12.28
CA PHE A 20 4.52 -6.67 -13.26
C PHE A 20 3.20 -6.06 -13.74
N PHE A 21 3.00 -6.03 -15.06
CA PHE A 21 1.79 -5.54 -15.67
C PHE A 21 1.22 -6.58 -16.65
N LEU A 22 0.08 -7.16 -16.29
CA LEU A 22 -0.75 -7.98 -17.17
C LEU A 22 -1.70 -7.05 -17.93
N ASN A 23 -1.37 -6.74 -19.18
CA ASN A 23 -2.24 -5.93 -20.03
C ASN A 23 -3.16 -6.83 -20.85
N LYS A 24 -4.43 -6.85 -20.51
CA LYS A 24 -5.50 -7.59 -21.21
C LYS A 24 -6.32 -6.71 -22.14
N LYS A 25 -5.88 -5.46 -22.38
CA LYS A 25 -6.65 -4.43 -23.10
C LYS A 25 -8.04 -4.14 -22.48
N SER A 26 -8.31 -4.65 -21.28
CA SER A 26 -9.54 -4.45 -20.52
C SER A 26 -9.76 -2.97 -20.17
N GLN A 27 -11.02 -2.56 -20.03
CA GLN A 27 -11.36 -1.24 -19.48
C GLN A 27 -11.05 -1.14 -17.97
N ILE A 28 -10.94 -2.28 -17.28
CA ILE A 28 -10.66 -2.34 -15.85
C ILE A 28 -9.22 -2.81 -15.64
N THR A 29 -8.51 -2.09 -14.79
CA THR A 29 -7.20 -2.50 -14.28
C THR A 29 -7.25 -2.63 -12.76
N VAL A 30 -6.95 -3.82 -12.27
CA VAL A 30 -6.76 -4.06 -10.83
C VAL A 30 -5.33 -3.68 -10.46
N VAL A 31 -5.16 -2.86 -9.43
CA VAL A 31 -3.84 -2.41 -8.93
C VAL A 31 -3.65 -2.92 -7.51
N PHE A 32 -2.61 -3.72 -7.30
CA PHE A 32 -2.29 -4.29 -5.99
C PHE A 32 -1.18 -3.51 -5.29
N PHE A 33 -1.44 -3.15 -4.03
CA PHE A 33 -0.54 -2.45 -3.12
C PHE A 33 -0.16 -3.40 -1.98
N HIS A 34 1.12 -3.76 -1.86
CA HIS A 34 1.59 -4.68 -0.82
C HIS A 34 1.78 -4.00 0.55
N GLY A 35 1.95 -4.81 1.60
CA GLY A 35 2.14 -4.37 2.98
C GLY A 35 3.54 -3.88 3.31
N PHE A 36 3.72 -3.48 4.57
CA PHE A 36 4.99 -3.06 5.16
C PHE A 36 6.00 -4.20 5.14
N MET A 37 7.25 -3.94 4.75
CA MET A 37 8.33 -4.92 4.64
C MET A 37 7.96 -6.17 3.79
N SER A 38 7.02 -6.03 2.86
CA SER A 38 6.54 -7.10 1.98
C SER A 38 6.97 -6.86 0.52
N ASP A 39 6.49 -7.66 -0.39
CA ASP A 39 6.76 -7.56 -1.82
C ASP A 39 5.53 -7.88 -2.69
N MET A 40 5.72 -7.99 -4.00
CA MET A 40 4.67 -8.30 -4.97
C MET A 40 4.51 -9.80 -5.28
N ILE A 41 5.22 -10.72 -4.58
CA ILE A 41 5.30 -12.15 -4.96
C ILE A 41 4.37 -13.02 -4.12
N GLY A 42 4.04 -12.65 -2.89
CA GLY A 42 3.28 -13.44 -1.91
C GLY A 42 1.94 -14.00 -2.41
N ALA A 43 1.29 -14.80 -1.58
CA ALA A 43 0.05 -15.52 -1.90
C ALA A 43 -1.08 -14.60 -2.40
N LYS A 44 -1.29 -13.45 -1.73
CA LYS A 44 -2.36 -12.50 -2.09
C LYS A 44 -2.22 -11.95 -3.51
N PRO A 45 -1.09 -11.31 -3.91
CA PRO A 45 -0.94 -10.80 -5.27
C PRO A 45 -0.93 -11.91 -6.33
N THR A 46 -0.52 -13.13 -5.97
CA THR A 46 -0.55 -14.28 -6.89
C THR A 46 -1.98 -14.75 -7.14
N ALA A 47 -2.81 -14.85 -6.11
CA ALA A 47 -4.22 -15.22 -6.26
C ALA A 47 -4.99 -14.18 -7.09
N ILE A 48 -4.80 -12.89 -6.81
CA ILE A 48 -5.42 -11.79 -7.57
C ILE A 48 -4.96 -11.81 -9.04
N GLN A 49 -3.67 -12.05 -9.29
CA GLN A 49 -3.14 -12.17 -10.65
C GLN A 49 -3.79 -13.33 -11.43
N LYS A 50 -3.96 -14.50 -10.78
CA LYS A 50 -4.64 -15.66 -11.37
C LYS A 50 -6.09 -15.33 -11.71
N PHE A 51 -6.82 -14.71 -10.77
CA PHE A 51 -8.18 -14.23 -10.97
C PHE A 51 -8.28 -13.26 -12.17
N CYS A 52 -7.46 -12.20 -12.19
CA CYS A 52 -7.47 -11.22 -13.26
C CYS A 52 -7.18 -11.83 -14.63
N ARG A 53 -6.27 -12.82 -14.67
CA ARG A 53 -5.97 -13.56 -15.89
C ARG A 53 -7.18 -14.34 -16.41
N LYS A 54 -7.88 -15.05 -15.51
CA LYS A 54 -9.08 -15.83 -15.82
C LYS A 54 -10.25 -14.95 -16.25
N SER A 55 -10.44 -13.81 -15.55
CA SER A 55 -11.54 -12.87 -15.81
C SER A 55 -11.23 -11.84 -16.90
N ASN A 56 -10.15 -12.01 -17.67
CA ASN A 56 -9.71 -11.10 -18.72
C ASN A 56 -9.53 -9.64 -18.27
N LEU A 57 -9.14 -9.40 -17.00
CA LEU A 57 -8.86 -8.10 -16.43
C LEU A 57 -7.37 -7.75 -16.53
N SER A 58 -7.04 -6.47 -16.71
CA SER A 58 -5.67 -6.01 -16.59
C SER A 58 -5.25 -5.96 -15.10
N PHE A 59 -3.97 -6.23 -14.82
CA PHE A 59 -3.47 -6.28 -13.44
C PHE A 59 -2.09 -5.66 -13.32
N LEU A 60 -1.93 -4.73 -12.39
CA LEU A 60 -0.65 -4.11 -12.03
C LEU A 60 -0.30 -4.43 -10.58
N LYS A 61 0.91 -4.95 -10.35
CA LYS A 61 1.54 -5.09 -9.04
C LYS A 61 2.98 -4.60 -9.09
N PHE A 62 3.50 -4.11 -7.99
CA PHE A 62 4.83 -3.50 -7.95
C PHE A 62 5.39 -3.51 -6.52
N GLU A 63 6.66 -3.21 -6.38
CA GLU A 63 7.40 -3.08 -5.13
C GLU A 63 7.81 -1.62 -4.95
N TYR A 64 7.56 -1.01 -3.79
CA TYR A 64 8.05 0.34 -3.49
C TYR A 64 9.58 0.36 -3.36
N SER A 65 10.20 1.55 -3.44
CA SER A 65 11.65 1.67 -3.19
C SER A 65 12.01 1.12 -1.81
N GLY A 66 13.12 0.37 -1.75
CA GLY A 66 13.57 -0.30 -0.53
C GLY A 66 12.80 -1.57 -0.15
N HIS A 67 11.90 -2.06 -1.00
CA HIS A 67 11.19 -3.33 -0.83
C HIS A 67 11.54 -4.29 -1.98
N GLY A 68 11.55 -5.58 -1.65
CA GLY A 68 11.79 -6.64 -2.61
C GLY A 68 13.03 -6.40 -3.47
N ARG A 69 12.87 -6.33 -4.79
CA ARG A 69 13.95 -6.08 -5.76
C ARG A 69 13.96 -4.66 -6.34
N SER A 70 13.14 -3.76 -5.80
CA SER A 70 13.20 -2.35 -6.13
C SER A 70 14.43 -1.70 -5.49
N THR A 71 15.04 -0.72 -6.18
CA THR A 71 16.23 -0.06 -5.65
C THR A 71 15.91 0.86 -4.48
N GLY A 72 16.93 1.20 -3.71
CA GLY A 72 16.82 2.07 -2.53
C GLY A 72 17.00 1.32 -1.22
N LYS A 73 17.13 2.08 -0.13
CA LYS A 73 17.22 1.51 1.22
C LYS A 73 15.87 1.75 1.93
N PHE A 74 15.30 0.73 2.55
CA PHE A 74 14.02 0.81 3.27
C PHE A 74 13.98 1.98 4.27
N ILE A 75 15.05 2.18 5.04
CA ILE A 75 15.18 3.26 6.03
C ILE A 75 15.10 4.69 5.43
N LYS A 76 15.21 4.83 4.12
CA LYS A 76 15.03 6.08 3.37
C LYS A 76 13.62 6.20 2.75
N GLY A 77 12.76 5.22 2.99
CA GLY A 77 11.37 5.19 2.54
C GLY A 77 10.41 5.80 3.57
N ASN A 78 9.25 6.21 3.11
CA ASN A 78 8.14 6.67 3.93
C ASN A 78 6.82 6.66 3.13
N ILE A 79 5.71 6.92 3.78
CA ILE A 79 4.36 6.83 3.17
C ILE A 79 4.20 7.80 1.98
N SER A 80 4.66 9.05 2.12
CA SER A 80 4.60 10.06 1.05
C SER A 80 5.36 9.60 -0.18
N LYS A 81 6.58 9.09 0.01
CA LYS A 81 7.46 8.64 -1.07
C LYS A 81 6.86 7.44 -1.79
N TRP A 82 6.45 6.41 -1.06
CA TRP A 82 5.85 5.21 -1.64
C TRP A 82 4.53 5.51 -2.35
N SER A 83 3.72 6.45 -1.82
CA SER A 83 2.51 6.93 -2.50
C SER A 83 2.84 7.67 -3.80
N SER A 84 3.88 8.50 -3.80
CA SER A 84 4.34 9.22 -5.01
C SER A 84 4.86 8.24 -6.07
N GLU A 85 5.66 7.26 -5.69
CA GLU A 85 6.17 6.22 -6.59
C GLU A 85 5.03 5.41 -7.25
N ALA A 86 4.07 4.98 -6.43
CA ALA A 86 2.88 4.28 -6.91
C ALA A 86 2.07 5.16 -7.90
N LYS A 87 1.85 6.45 -7.56
CA LYS A 87 1.18 7.40 -8.44
C LYS A 87 1.87 7.53 -9.79
N GLN A 88 3.19 7.69 -9.79
CA GLN A 88 3.98 7.83 -11.03
C GLN A 88 3.86 6.58 -11.91
N LEU A 89 4.02 5.40 -11.30
CA LEU A 89 3.92 4.13 -12.02
C LEU A 89 2.52 3.90 -12.63
N ILE A 90 1.46 4.13 -11.85
CA ILE A 90 0.08 4.01 -12.32
C ILE A 90 -0.16 4.95 -13.50
N LYS A 91 0.21 6.22 -13.38
CA LYS A 91 0.07 7.20 -14.47
C LYS A 91 0.82 6.80 -15.74
N ALA A 92 2.03 6.24 -15.58
CA ALA A 92 2.86 5.83 -16.72
C ALA A 92 2.38 4.57 -17.41
N LYS A 93 1.66 3.66 -16.71
CA LYS A 93 1.28 2.35 -17.25
C LYS A 93 -0.19 2.22 -17.59
N ILE A 94 -1.04 3.04 -17.00
CA ILE A 94 -2.50 2.96 -17.17
C ILE A 94 -3.01 4.28 -17.73
N LYS A 95 -3.69 4.20 -18.90
CA LYS A 95 -4.28 5.37 -19.55
C LYS A 95 -5.40 5.99 -18.69
N LYS A 96 -5.60 7.31 -18.79
CA LYS A 96 -6.58 8.07 -17.98
C LYS A 96 -8.04 7.60 -18.14
N GLN A 97 -8.40 7.08 -19.30
CA GLN A 97 -9.77 6.59 -19.59
C GLN A 97 -10.04 5.19 -19.03
N LYS A 98 -9.05 4.51 -18.43
CA LYS A 98 -9.23 3.18 -17.83
C LYS A 98 -9.76 3.29 -16.40
N ASN A 99 -10.63 2.36 -16.02
CA ASN A 99 -11.16 2.22 -14.67
C ASN A 99 -10.17 1.48 -13.77
N LEU A 100 -10.07 1.87 -12.51
CA LEU A 100 -9.17 1.31 -11.52
C LEU A 100 -9.94 0.63 -10.39
N ILE A 101 -9.55 -0.59 -10.05
CA ILE A 101 -9.90 -1.23 -8.78
C ILE A 101 -8.63 -1.31 -7.96
N PHE A 102 -8.61 -0.65 -6.80
CA PHE A 102 -7.47 -0.68 -5.90
C PHE A 102 -7.64 -1.84 -4.91
N VAL A 103 -6.59 -2.65 -4.77
CA VAL A 103 -6.52 -3.73 -3.78
C VAL A 103 -5.31 -3.47 -2.89
N GLY A 104 -5.55 -3.14 -1.63
CA GLY A 104 -4.50 -2.84 -0.67
C GLY A 104 -4.42 -3.88 0.45
N SER A 105 -3.21 -4.37 0.75
CA SER A 105 -2.96 -5.23 1.90
C SER A 105 -2.21 -4.46 2.99
N SER A 106 -2.74 -4.45 4.22
CA SER A 106 -2.12 -3.78 5.37
C SER A 106 -1.73 -2.32 5.07
N MET A 107 -0.44 -1.94 5.14
CA MET A 107 0.08 -0.62 4.71
C MET A 107 -0.34 -0.27 3.27
N GLY A 108 -0.43 -1.25 2.38
CA GLY A 108 -0.83 -1.01 0.99
C GLY A 108 -2.22 -0.38 0.87
N SER A 109 -3.14 -0.68 1.79
CA SER A 109 -4.44 0.00 1.89
C SER A 109 -4.28 1.49 2.21
N TRP A 110 -3.35 1.85 3.10
CA TRP A 110 -3.07 3.24 3.42
C TRP A 110 -2.53 4.01 2.22
N ILE A 111 -1.56 3.42 1.51
CA ILE A 111 -1.01 4.02 0.28
C ILE A 111 -2.09 4.16 -0.79
N ALA A 112 -2.93 3.14 -0.99
CA ALA A 112 -4.06 3.19 -1.91
C ALA A 112 -5.02 4.34 -1.56
N LEU A 113 -5.42 4.48 -0.29
CA LEU A 113 -6.31 5.55 0.19
C LEU A 113 -5.72 6.95 -0.03
N ASN A 114 -4.39 7.13 0.14
CA ASN A 114 -3.73 8.40 -0.17
C ASN A 114 -3.84 8.80 -1.65
N LEU A 115 -4.04 7.83 -2.55
CA LEU A 115 -4.14 8.07 -3.98
C LEU A 115 -5.57 8.34 -4.48
N PHE A 116 -6.58 8.21 -3.63
CA PHE A 116 -7.98 8.38 -4.03
C PHE A 116 -8.25 9.76 -4.64
N SER A 117 -7.73 10.83 -4.08
CA SER A 117 -7.91 12.18 -4.61
C SER A 117 -7.34 12.35 -6.03
N PHE A 118 -6.21 11.69 -6.31
CA PHE A 118 -5.53 11.78 -7.61
C PHE A 118 -6.24 10.98 -8.71
N PHE A 119 -6.86 9.86 -8.36
CA PHE A 119 -7.50 8.96 -9.31
C PHE A 119 -9.02 8.93 -9.16
N LYS A 120 -9.61 9.95 -8.52
CA LYS A 120 -11.04 10.02 -8.18
C LYS A 120 -11.96 9.64 -9.34
N LYS A 121 -11.70 10.12 -10.55
CA LYS A 121 -12.52 9.84 -11.74
C LYS A 121 -12.36 8.41 -12.26
N GLN A 122 -11.21 7.77 -11.98
CA GLN A 122 -10.87 6.44 -12.49
C GLN A 122 -11.22 5.33 -11.50
N ILE A 123 -11.18 5.59 -10.19
CA ILE A 123 -11.43 4.56 -9.17
C ILE A 123 -12.90 4.17 -9.19
N LYS A 124 -13.13 2.85 -9.39
CA LYS A 124 -14.45 2.23 -9.47
C LYS A 124 -14.66 1.15 -8.40
N GLY A 125 -13.68 0.91 -7.54
CA GLY A 125 -13.79 -0.02 -6.42
C GLY A 125 -12.54 -0.04 -5.56
N PHE A 126 -12.71 -0.45 -4.30
CA PHE A 126 -11.61 -0.63 -3.35
C PHE A 126 -11.79 -1.94 -2.58
N ILE A 127 -10.70 -2.71 -2.49
CA ILE A 127 -10.63 -3.92 -1.67
C ILE A 127 -9.48 -3.74 -0.68
N GLY A 128 -9.79 -3.76 0.61
CA GLY A 128 -8.82 -3.70 1.69
C GLY A 128 -8.68 -5.06 2.38
N ILE A 129 -7.45 -5.56 2.52
CA ILE A 129 -7.15 -6.86 3.14
C ILE A 129 -6.28 -6.62 4.38
N GLY A 130 -6.80 -6.91 5.59
CA GLY A 130 -6.10 -6.64 6.85
C GLY A 130 -5.61 -5.20 6.91
N SER A 131 -6.46 -4.26 6.53
CA SER A 131 -6.08 -2.87 6.23
C SER A 131 -5.58 -2.13 7.47
N ALA A 132 -4.41 -1.51 7.39
CA ALA A 132 -3.74 -0.85 8.50
C ALA A 132 -3.34 0.61 8.19
N PRO A 133 -4.28 1.50 7.82
CA PRO A 133 -3.93 2.90 7.69
C PRO A 133 -3.51 3.49 9.03
N GLU A 134 -2.52 4.39 8.99
CA GLU A 134 -1.99 5.07 10.19
C GLU A 134 -1.39 4.13 11.26
N PHE A 135 -1.03 2.88 10.90
CA PHE A 135 -0.49 1.88 11.83
C PHE A 135 0.79 2.34 12.54
N LEU A 136 1.61 3.15 11.89
CA LEU A 136 2.84 3.70 12.47
C LEU A 136 2.57 4.52 13.73
N GLU A 137 1.47 5.25 13.78
CA GLU A 137 1.05 5.99 14.97
C GLU A 137 0.25 5.10 15.92
N GLU A 138 -0.78 4.43 15.41
CA GLU A 138 -1.79 3.76 16.23
C GLU A 138 -1.31 2.42 16.81
N LEU A 139 -0.51 1.66 16.06
CA LEU A 139 -0.07 0.32 16.45
C LEU A 139 1.39 0.25 16.90
N MET A 140 2.19 1.27 16.56
CA MET A 140 3.61 1.32 16.93
C MET A 140 3.87 2.47 17.91
N TRP A 141 3.86 3.72 17.45
CA TRP A 141 4.27 4.86 18.29
C TRP A 141 3.51 4.96 19.60
N LYS A 142 2.19 4.84 19.60
CA LYS A 142 1.38 4.92 20.83
C LYS A 142 1.69 3.77 21.80
N LYS A 143 2.10 2.61 21.30
CA LYS A 143 2.42 1.45 22.12
C LYS A 143 3.88 1.42 22.58
N PHE A 144 4.79 2.18 21.96
CA PHE A 144 6.17 2.26 22.39
C PHE A 144 6.29 2.92 23.75
N ASN A 145 7.17 2.34 24.60
CA ASN A 145 7.56 2.95 25.87
C ASN A 145 8.45 4.19 25.63
N ASN A 146 8.70 4.94 26.72
CA ASN A 146 9.46 6.19 26.63
C ASN A 146 10.91 5.96 26.18
N LYS A 147 11.55 4.84 26.52
CA LYS A 147 12.92 4.48 26.11
C LYS A 147 12.99 4.32 24.58
N ILE A 148 12.07 3.56 23.97
CA ILE A 148 12.00 3.37 22.51
C ILE A 148 11.73 4.72 21.81
N LYS A 149 10.75 5.49 22.30
CA LYS A 149 10.45 6.83 21.75
C LYS A 149 11.67 7.76 21.80
N LYS A 150 12.36 7.82 22.95
CA LYS A 150 13.60 8.60 23.09
C LYS A 150 14.67 8.13 22.09
N THR A 151 14.86 6.80 21.95
CA THR A 151 15.82 6.24 20.98
C THR A 151 15.49 6.68 19.55
N ILE A 152 14.21 6.58 19.11
CA ILE A 152 13.80 7.01 17.77
C ILE A 152 14.05 8.52 17.58
N LEU A 153 13.76 9.35 18.60
CA LEU A 153 13.91 10.80 18.51
C LEU A 153 15.38 11.22 18.43
N THR A 154 16.28 10.58 19.20
CA THR A 154 17.71 10.93 19.28
C THR A 154 18.55 10.23 18.21
N LYS A 155 18.50 8.89 18.16
CA LYS A 155 19.26 8.06 17.21
C LYS A 155 18.62 8.00 15.82
N LYS A 156 17.42 8.57 15.64
CA LYS A 156 16.62 8.62 14.40
C LYS A 156 16.15 7.27 13.85
N ILE A 157 16.48 6.16 14.51
CA ILE A 157 16.09 4.80 14.15
C ILE A 157 16.01 3.91 15.40
N TYR A 158 15.09 2.96 15.38
CA TYR A 158 14.97 1.85 16.32
C TYR A 158 14.65 0.58 15.54
N ASN A 159 15.40 -0.48 15.78
CA ASN A 159 15.15 -1.80 15.22
C ASN A 159 14.14 -2.52 16.11
N LEU A 160 12.93 -2.70 15.62
CA LEU A 160 11.85 -3.37 16.32
C LEU A 160 11.88 -4.87 15.97
N ASP A 161 12.17 -5.70 16.96
CA ASP A 161 12.06 -7.14 16.80
C ASP A 161 10.59 -7.57 16.70
N HIS A 162 10.27 -8.37 15.70
CA HIS A 162 8.93 -8.90 15.45
C HIS A 162 9.02 -10.32 14.91
N GLY A 163 9.18 -11.27 15.81
CA GLY A 163 9.43 -12.68 15.48
C GLY A 163 10.75 -12.84 14.71
N GLU A 164 10.70 -13.50 13.57
CA GLU A 164 11.88 -13.73 12.71
C GLU A 164 12.34 -12.46 11.94
N HIS A 165 11.65 -11.33 12.11
CA HIS A 165 11.89 -10.11 11.35
C HIS A 165 12.29 -8.93 12.23
N VAL A 166 13.21 -8.12 11.75
CA VAL A 166 13.59 -6.85 12.37
C VAL A 166 13.05 -5.72 11.51
N TYR A 167 12.21 -4.85 12.11
CA TYR A 167 11.65 -3.70 11.44
C TYR A 167 12.39 -2.42 11.83
N PRO A 168 13.17 -1.81 10.91
CA PRO A 168 13.84 -0.54 11.19
C PRO A 168 12.84 0.60 11.15
N ILE A 169 12.41 1.05 12.32
CA ILE A 169 11.45 2.15 12.48
C ILE A 169 12.22 3.46 12.61
N THR A 170 12.12 4.31 11.59
CA THR A 170 12.84 5.59 11.58
C THR A 170 11.96 6.75 12.06
N LYS A 171 12.60 7.78 12.64
CA LYS A 171 11.93 9.04 13.02
C LYS A 171 11.17 9.62 11.81
N GLN A 172 11.80 9.69 10.64
CA GLN A 172 11.18 10.22 9.43
C GLN A 172 9.94 9.43 8.99
N LEU A 173 9.95 8.10 9.14
CA LEU A 173 8.80 7.25 8.80
C LEU A 173 7.59 7.55 9.68
N ILE A 174 7.79 7.68 11.01
CA ILE A 174 6.72 8.04 11.96
C ILE A 174 6.17 9.43 11.64
N PHE A 175 7.06 10.43 11.51
CA PHE A 175 6.63 11.82 11.29
C PHE A 175 5.95 12.03 9.93
N ASP A 176 6.41 11.34 8.90
CA ASP A 176 5.77 11.34 7.58
C ASP A 176 4.40 10.64 7.63
N GLY A 177 4.28 9.53 8.37
CA GLY A 177 3.00 8.87 8.59
C GLY A 177 1.94 9.82 9.19
N ARG A 178 2.33 10.66 10.15
CA ARG A 178 1.44 11.68 10.74
C ARG A 178 0.91 12.70 9.73
N LYS A 179 1.70 13.03 8.70
CA LYS A 179 1.28 13.94 7.61
C LYS A 179 0.31 13.28 6.63
N ASN A 180 0.33 11.95 6.56
CA ASN A 180 -0.46 11.16 5.62
C ASN A 180 -1.74 10.56 6.22
N LYS A 181 -2.37 11.23 7.19
CA LYS A 181 -3.62 10.77 7.81
C LYS A 181 -4.76 10.67 6.80
N VAL A 182 -5.48 9.55 6.83
CA VAL A 182 -6.61 9.26 5.95
C VAL A 182 -7.90 8.95 6.72
N LEU A 183 -7.80 8.45 7.96
CA LEU A 183 -8.95 8.01 8.75
C LEU A 183 -9.88 9.14 9.23
N LYS A 184 -9.41 10.39 9.16
CA LYS A 184 -10.21 11.59 9.44
C LYS A 184 -10.78 12.26 8.18
N LYS A 185 -10.38 11.80 6.99
CA LYS A 185 -10.87 12.35 5.72
C LYS A 185 -12.20 11.69 5.37
N LYS A 186 -13.11 12.47 4.79
CA LYS A 186 -14.33 11.94 4.17
C LYS A 186 -14.08 11.74 2.67
N ILE A 187 -14.31 10.54 2.18
CA ILE A 187 -14.14 10.19 0.77
C ILE A 187 -15.53 10.18 0.13
N ASN A 188 -15.82 11.20 -0.67
CA ASN A 188 -17.07 11.35 -1.41
C ASN A 188 -16.98 10.58 -2.74
N LEU A 189 -17.00 9.25 -2.66
CA LEU A 189 -17.08 8.38 -3.83
C LEU A 189 -18.12 7.28 -3.55
N LYS A 190 -19.11 7.19 -4.41
CA LYS A 190 -20.07 6.07 -4.42
C LYS A 190 -19.47 4.94 -5.26
N ILE A 191 -18.69 4.08 -4.63
CA ILE A 191 -18.02 2.93 -5.24
C ILE A 191 -18.14 1.72 -4.31
N PRO A 192 -18.15 0.50 -4.83
CA PRO A 192 -18.07 -0.71 -4.01
C PRO A 192 -16.81 -0.73 -3.15
N ILE A 193 -16.99 -0.98 -1.85
CA ILE A 193 -15.91 -1.13 -0.86
C ILE A 193 -16.02 -2.52 -0.24
N VAL A 194 -14.95 -3.29 -0.34
CA VAL A 194 -14.85 -4.61 0.30
C VAL A 194 -13.68 -4.60 1.28
N LEU A 195 -13.93 -4.98 2.53
CA LEU A 195 -12.91 -5.08 3.56
C LEU A 195 -12.85 -6.51 4.07
N LEU A 196 -11.76 -7.20 3.75
CA LEU A 196 -11.47 -8.55 4.21
C LEU A 196 -10.56 -8.47 5.44
N HIS A 197 -11.00 -9.01 6.58
CA HIS A 197 -10.26 -8.92 7.83
C HIS A 197 -10.49 -10.16 8.67
N GLY A 198 -9.41 -10.75 9.19
CA GLY A 198 -9.51 -11.85 10.13
C GLY A 198 -10.11 -11.37 11.46
N SER A 199 -11.13 -12.07 11.97
CA SER A 199 -11.75 -11.71 13.26
C SER A 199 -10.78 -11.82 14.44
N LYS A 200 -9.77 -12.71 14.32
CA LYS A 200 -8.69 -12.96 15.29
C LYS A 200 -7.34 -12.39 14.83
N ASP A 201 -7.33 -11.29 14.02
CA ASP A 201 -6.09 -10.64 13.60
C ASP A 201 -5.47 -9.88 14.81
N GLU A 202 -4.42 -10.45 15.38
CA GLU A 202 -3.71 -9.90 16.53
C GLU A 202 -2.78 -8.74 16.16
N VAL A 203 -2.35 -8.66 14.90
CA VAL A 203 -1.44 -7.62 14.40
C VAL A 203 -2.21 -6.35 14.07
N VAL A 204 -3.32 -6.47 13.34
CA VAL A 204 -4.17 -5.34 12.95
C VAL A 204 -5.58 -5.55 13.48
N PRO A 205 -5.99 -4.86 14.55
CA PRO A 205 -7.33 -5.03 15.11
C PRO A 205 -8.44 -4.69 14.11
N LEU A 206 -9.53 -5.45 14.12
CA LEU A 206 -10.70 -5.31 13.23
C LEU A 206 -11.29 -3.88 13.20
N LYS A 207 -11.11 -3.11 14.28
CA LYS A 207 -11.53 -1.70 14.35
C LYS A 207 -10.95 -0.82 13.24
N PHE A 208 -9.81 -1.19 12.63
CA PHE A 208 -9.24 -0.45 11.50
C PHE A 208 -10.13 -0.55 10.26
N SER A 209 -10.63 -1.74 9.94
CA SER A 209 -11.59 -1.92 8.83
C SER A 209 -12.88 -1.14 9.08
N ARG A 210 -13.42 -1.15 10.30
CA ARG A 210 -14.60 -0.34 10.67
C ARG A 210 -14.34 1.16 10.50
N LYS A 211 -13.13 1.66 10.86
CA LYS A 211 -12.76 3.06 10.64
C LYS A 211 -12.66 3.41 9.16
N ILE A 212 -12.10 2.52 8.33
CA ILE A 212 -12.03 2.72 6.87
C ILE A 212 -13.43 2.80 6.28
N PHE A 213 -14.34 1.90 6.67
CA PHE A 213 -15.71 1.94 6.18
C PHE A 213 -16.39 3.28 6.47
N LYS A 214 -16.18 3.84 7.67
CA LYS A 214 -16.74 5.14 8.08
C LYS A 214 -16.22 6.36 7.29
N ILE A 215 -15.05 6.28 6.65
CA ILE A 215 -14.54 7.42 5.85
C ILE A 215 -15.17 7.50 4.46
N PHE A 216 -15.77 6.40 3.98
CA PHE A 216 -16.54 6.43 2.75
C PHE A 216 -17.98 6.85 3.07
N LYS A 217 -18.40 7.99 2.55
CA LYS A 217 -19.79 8.40 2.64
C LYS A 217 -20.62 7.59 1.65
N ASN A 218 -21.70 6.96 2.14
CA ASN A 218 -22.70 6.26 1.31
C ASN A 218 -22.15 5.07 0.51
N SER A 219 -21.24 4.29 1.10
CA SER A 219 -20.85 2.96 0.60
C SER A 219 -21.73 1.89 1.20
#